data_bc8d0e3783ec039ed4f6b5407dee8856
#
_entry.id   bc8d0e3783ec039ed4f6b5407dee8856
#
_cell.length_a   1.000
_cell.length_b   1.000
_cell.length_c   1.000
_cell.angle_alpha   90.00
_cell.angle_beta   90.00
_cell.angle_gamma   90.00
#
_symmetry.space_group_name_H-M   'P 1'
#
loop_
_entity.id
_entity.type
_entity.pdbx_description
1 polymer ?
#
loop_
_entity_poly.entity_id
_entity_poly.type
_entity_poly.pdbx_seq_one_letter_code
_entity_poly.pdbx_strand_id
1 'polypeptide(L)'
;ADITGDGKDDLCVRYASGWGCRASTGSGFGGVISGPAISDASGWGTPDHYGTIRMGDIDGDGKQDLCARGNAGMFCWKSTGGGFGGQIAGPAFSDAAGFDDIKYWSTIRLADVNGDGKADLCARTATDFRCHLSNGNGFGGAITKAVMADASGWGDIDNYSTIRLGDIDGDG
;
A
#
# COMPACT_ATOMS: atom_id res chain seq x y z
N ALA A 1 6.75 2.19 10.15
CA ALA A 1 7.16 1.16 9.16
C ALA A 1 8.64 0.85 9.31
N ASP A 2 9.02 -0.39 9.45
CA ASP A 2 10.43 -0.81 9.49
C ASP A 2 10.94 -1.02 8.06
N ILE A 3 11.55 0.04 7.47
CA ILE A 3 12.15 -0.04 6.14
C ILE A 3 13.60 -0.53 6.16
N THR A 4 14.21 -0.57 7.35
CA THR A 4 15.61 -0.99 7.53
C THR A 4 15.74 -2.47 7.84
N GLY A 5 14.70 -3.11 8.36
CA GLY A 5 14.68 -4.50 8.77
C GLY A 5 15.39 -4.72 10.12
N ASP A 6 15.50 -3.69 10.95
CA ASP A 6 16.18 -3.78 12.25
C ASP A 6 15.22 -4.02 13.44
N GLY A 7 13.93 -4.22 13.15
CA GLY A 7 12.88 -4.45 14.13
C GLY A 7 12.33 -3.20 14.79
N LYS A 8 12.68 -2.00 14.30
CA LYS A 8 12.18 -0.73 14.80
C LYS A 8 11.41 0.02 13.73
N ASP A 9 10.29 0.61 14.12
CA ASP A 9 9.53 1.45 13.20
C ASP A 9 10.28 2.74 12.85
N ASP A 10 10.46 2.98 11.56
CA ASP A 10 11.05 4.17 10.97
C ASP A 10 9.97 5.23 10.68
N LEU A 11 10.36 6.50 10.71
CA LEU A 11 9.49 7.62 10.38
C LEU A 11 9.54 7.90 8.88
N CYS A 12 8.45 7.62 8.18
CA CYS A 12 8.33 7.85 6.75
C CYS A 12 7.29 8.95 6.46
N VAL A 13 7.60 9.84 5.52
CA VAL A 13 6.73 10.97 5.19
C VAL A 13 6.83 11.33 3.71
N ARG A 14 5.69 11.72 3.13
CA ARG A 14 5.65 12.40 1.86
C ARG A 14 5.63 13.91 2.08
N TYR A 15 6.39 14.63 1.28
CA TYR A 15 6.42 16.09 1.21
C TYR A 15 6.30 16.54 -0.26
N ALA A 16 6.12 17.83 -0.52
CA ALA A 16 5.84 18.34 -1.86
C ALA A 16 6.90 17.94 -2.91
N SER A 17 8.17 17.77 -2.50
CA SER A 17 9.27 17.40 -3.40
C SER A 17 9.49 15.88 -3.52
N GLY A 18 8.78 15.02 -2.76
CA GLY A 18 8.92 13.57 -2.86
C GLY A 18 8.58 12.82 -1.58
N TRP A 19 9.28 11.71 -1.36
CA TRP A 19 9.13 10.81 -0.22
C TRP A 19 10.49 10.55 0.45
N GLY A 20 10.48 10.36 1.76
CA GLY A 20 11.67 9.94 2.50
C GLY A 20 11.34 9.38 3.86
N CYS A 21 12.25 8.58 4.38
CA CYS A 21 12.18 8.01 5.71
C CYS A 21 13.39 8.43 6.56
N ARG A 22 13.26 8.28 7.86
CA ARG A 22 14.37 8.41 8.83
C ARG A 22 14.38 7.16 9.69
N ALA A 23 15.48 6.43 9.66
CA ALA A 23 15.65 5.24 10.48
C ALA A 23 15.59 5.57 11.98
N SER A 24 14.84 4.74 12.70
CA SER A 24 14.78 4.83 14.16
C SER A 24 16.09 4.37 14.78
N THR A 25 16.62 5.12 15.73
CA THR A 25 17.77 4.72 16.54
C THR A 25 17.36 4.10 17.88
N GLY A 26 16.04 3.98 18.14
CA GLY A 26 15.48 3.60 19.44
C GLY A 26 15.43 4.73 20.47
N SER A 27 16.17 5.83 20.22
CA SER A 27 16.16 7.04 21.07
C SER A 27 15.96 8.34 20.27
N GLY A 28 15.80 8.22 18.95
CA GLY A 28 15.59 9.32 18.02
C GLY A 28 15.55 8.81 16.58
N PHE A 29 15.77 9.72 15.61
CA PHE A 29 15.75 9.39 14.18
C PHE A 29 17.04 9.84 13.51
N GLY A 30 17.56 9.01 12.62
CA GLY A 30 18.77 9.23 11.84
C GLY A 30 18.61 10.22 10.67
N GLY A 31 19.55 10.16 9.75
CA GLY A 31 19.52 10.92 8.50
C GLY A 31 18.35 10.52 7.59
N VAL A 32 18.07 11.33 6.57
CA VAL A 32 17.03 11.03 5.59
C VAL A 32 17.49 9.91 4.65
N ILE A 33 16.65 8.86 4.53
CA ILE A 33 16.71 7.86 3.48
C ILE A 33 15.75 8.29 2.39
N SER A 34 16.26 8.64 1.22
CA SER A 34 15.45 9.12 0.10
C SER A 34 14.66 7.97 -0.54
N GLY A 35 13.40 8.22 -0.82
CA GLY A 35 12.50 7.30 -1.51
C GLY A 35 12.19 7.71 -2.94
N PRO A 36 11.14 7.09 -3.53
CA PRO A 36 10.72 7.41 -4.89
C PRO A 36 10.28 8.86 -5.08
N ALA A 37 10.37 9.36 -6.31
CA ALA A 37 10.02 10.74 -6.68
C ALA A 37 8.49 10.93 -6.79
N ILE A 38 7.74 10.61 -5.72
CA ILE A 38 6.30 10.81 -5.63
C ILE A 38 5.97 12.23 -5.15
N SER A 39 6.39 13.22 -5.94
CA SER A 39 6.27 14.65 -5.65
C SER A 39 4.97 15.27 -6.20
N ASP A 40 4.62 16.48 -5.74
CA ASP A 40 3.50 17.25 -6.32
C ASP A 40 3.74 17.49 -7.81
N ALA A 41 4.96 17.85 -8.21
CA ALA A 41 5.34 18.10 -9.59
C ALA A 41 5.21 16.85 -10.49
N SER A 42 5.28 15.65 -9.93
CA SER A 42 5.08 14.37 -10.63
C SER A 42 3.65 13.84 -10.50
N GLY A 43 2.70 14.67 -10.06
CA GLY A 43 1.27 14.34 -10.03
C GLY A 43 0.78 13.68 -8.74
N TRP A 44 1.61 13.61 -7.70
CA TRP A 44 1.25 12.95 -6.43
C TRP A 44 0.65 13.89 -5.38
N GLY A 45 0.24 15.10 -5.77
CA GLY A 45 -0.27 16.13 -4.87
C GLY A 45 -1.76 16.04 -4.53
N THR A 46 -2.48 15.02 -5.00
CA THR A 46 -3.92 14.84 -4.77
C THR A 46 -4.24 13.77 -3.74
N PRO A 47 -5.35 13.87 -3.00
CA PRO A 47 -5.73 12.90 -1.95
C PRO A 47 -5.83 11.46 -2.43
N ASP A 48 -6.33 11.24 -3.64
CA ASP A 48 -6.49 9.93 -4.28
C ASP A 48 -5.16 9.27 -4.66
N HIS A 49 -4.06 10.04 -4.62
CA HIS A 49 -2.69 9.55 -4.75
C HIS A 49 -2.00 9.43 -3.39
N TYR A 50 -1.72 10.55 -2.70
CA TYR A 50 -0.98 10.49 -1.43
C TYR A 50 -1.75 9.77 -0.32
N GLY A 51 -3.06 9.78 -0.33
CA GLY A 51 -3.91 9.08 0.65
C GLY A 51 -3.88 7.56 0.49
N THR A 52 -3.31 7.05 -0.61
CA THR A 52 -3.20 5.62 -0.88
C THR A 52 -1.85 5.01 -0.51
N ILE A 53 -0.92 5.83 -0.02
CA ILE A 53 0.40 5.36 0.40
C ILE A 53 0.25 4.32 1.52
N ARG A 54 0.84 3.15 1.31
CA ARG A 54 0.86 2.03 2.26
C ARG A 54 2.26 1.46 2.36
N MET A 55 2.58 0.96 3.55
CA MET A 55 3.81 0.24 3.80
C MET A 55 3.47 -1.22 4.13
N GLY A 56 4.27 -2.16 3.62
CA GLY A 56 4.15 -3.58 3.88
C GLY A 56 5.26 -4.34 3.17
N ASP A 57 5.69 -5.44 3.73
CA ASP A 57 6.72 -6.31 3.15
C ASP A 57 6.11 -7.13 2.01
N ILE A 58 6.28 -6.68 0.75
CA ILE A 58 5.68 -7.35 -0.42
C ILE A 58 6.56 -8.49 -0.96
N ASP A 59 7.80 -8.65 -0.51
CA ASP A 59 8.69 -9.69 -0.99
C ASP A 59 9.17 -10.67 0.09
N GLY A 60 8.80 -10.45 1.35
CA GLY A 60 9.10 -11.36 2.45
C GLY A 60 10.54 -11.24 2.95
N ASP A 61 11.21 -10.10 2.72
CA ASP A 61 12.60 -9.88 3.12
C ASP A 61 12.76 -9.27 4.53
N GLY A 62 11.64 -9.03 5.21
CA GLY A 62 11.58 -8.45 6.55
C GLY A 62 11.64 -6.93 6.58
N LYS A 63 11.67 -6.25 5.42
CA LYS A 63 11.61 -4.79 5.32
C LYS A 63 10.28 -4.35 4.74
N GLN A 64 9.76 -3.24 5.25
CA GLN A 64 8.53 -2.72 4.71
C GLN A 64 8.77 -1.88 3.46
N ASP A 65 8.07 -2.24 2.40
CA ASP A 65 8.10 -1.64 1.08
C ASP A 65 7.04 -0.56 0.95
N LEU A 66 7.22 0.34 -0.01
CA LEU A 66 6.28 1.41 -0.30
C LEU A 66 5.38 1.02 -1.47
N CYS A 67 4.06 1.12 -1.30
CA CYS A 67 3.09 1.06 -2.39
C CYS A 67 2.20 2.30 -2.39
N ALA A 68 1.87 2.80 -3.58
CA ALA A 68 1.00 3.95 -3.75
C ALA A 68 0.27 3.88 -5.10
N ARG A 69 -0.91 4.49 -5.18
CA ARG A 69 -1.72 4.54 -6.40
C ARG A 69 -1.42 5.83 -7.18
N GLY A 70 -1.20 5.70 -8.47
CA GLY A 70 -1.27 6.79 -9.45
C GLY A 70 -2.42 6.56 -10.44
N ASN A 71 -2.60 7.44 -11.43
CA ASN A 71 -3.71 7.38 -12.39
C ASN A 71 -3.82 6.03 -13.12
N ALA A 72 -2.69 5.38 -13.42
CA ALA A 72 -2.64 4.12 -14.16
C ALA A 72 -2.82 2.87 -13.28
N GLY A 73 -2.79 2.99 -11.95
CA GLY A 73 -2.91 1.86 -11.02
C GLY A 73 -1.93 1.95 -9.86
N MET A 74 -1.69 0.81 -9.22
CA MET A 74 -0.74 0.71 -8.11
C MET A 74 0.70 0.62 -8.60
N PHE A 75 1.58 1.24 -7.84
CA PHE A 75 3.04 1.16 -8.00
C PHE A 75 3.66 0.84 -6.65
N CYS A 76 4.66 -0.03 -6.65
CA CYS A 76 5.39 -0.38 -5.44
C CYS A 76 6.91 -0.22 -5.66
N TRP A 77 7.63 -0.01 -4.57
CA TRP A 77 9.09 0.10 -4.53
C TRP A 77 9.60 -0.65 -3.30
N LYS A 78 10.45 -1.65 -3.54
CA LYS A 78 11.03 -2.44 -2.45
C LYS A 78 12.05 -1.64 -1.67
N SER A 79 12.02 -1.76 -0.36
CA SER A 79 13.06 -1.23 0.49
C SER A 79 14.37 -2.02 0.32
N THR A 80 15.47 -1.31 0.29
CA THR A 80 16.83 -1.89 0.32
C THR A 80 17.50 -1.70 1.69
N GLY A 81 16.75 -1.19 2.68
CA GLY A 81 17.27 -0.80 3.99
C GLY A 81 17.95 0.58 4.02
N GLY A 82 18.53 1.01 2.90
CA GLY A 82 19.17 2.33 2.76
C GLY A 82 18.57 3.20 1.66
N GLY A 83 17.50 2.75 1.04
CA GLY A 83 16.78 3.42 -0.04
C GLY A 83 15.65 2.54 -0.58
N PHE A 84 15.22 2.81 -1.80
CA PHE A 84 14.18 2.04 -2.47
C PHE A 84 14.63 1.61 -3.87
N GLY A 85 14.23 0.42 -4.27
CA GLY A 85 14.53 -0.15 -5.58
C GLY A 85 13.71 0.46 -6.72
N GLY A 86 13.79 -0.16 -7.89
CA GLY A 86 13.00 0.23 -9.07
C GLY A 86 11.50 0.02 -8.86
N GLN A 87 10.71 0.74 -9.64
CA GLN A 87 9.25 0.65 -9.62
C GLN A 87 8.77 -0.72 -10.10
N ILE A 88 7.84 -1.29 -9.36
CA ILE A 88 7.09 -2.51 -9.70
C ILE A 88 5.64 -2.11 -9.98
N ALA A 89 5.08 -2.58 -11.09
CA ALA A 89 3.66 -2.37 -11.37
C ALA A 89 2.82 -3.29 -10.49
N GLY A 90 1.82 -2.70 -9.84
CA GLY A 90 0.80 -3.39 -9.07
C GLY A 90 -0.50 -3.59 -9.84
N PRO A 91 -1.60 -3.95 -9.15
CA PRO A 91 -2.92 -4.06 -9.74
C PRO A 91 -3.40 -2.78 -10.40
N ALA A 92 -4.26 -2.92 -11.43
CA ALA A 92 -4.83 -1.81 -12.18
C ALA A 92 -5.94 -1.08 -11.39
N PHE A 93 -5.63 -0.62 -10.18
CA PHE A 93 -6.51 0.28 -9.41
C PHE A 93 -6.41 1.70 -9.96
N SER A 94 -6.76 1.86 -11.23
CA SER A 94 -6.60 3.06 -12.04
C SER A 94 -7.83 3.98 -11.99
N ASP A 95 -7.69 5.22 -12.46
CA ASP A 95 -8.83 6.13 -12.66
C ASP A 95 -9.85 5.52 -13.63
N ALA A 96 -9.38 4.89 -14.70
CA ALA A 96 -10.26 4.21 -15.66
C ALA A 96 -11.06 3.04 -15.04
N ALA A 97 -10.59 2.51 -13.91
CA ALA A 97 -11.29 1.49 -13.11
C ALA A 97 -12.12 2.11 -11.96
N GLY A 98 -12.22 3.44 -11.90
CA GLY A 98 -12.99 4.18 -10.90
C GLY A 98 -12.26 4.44 -9.59
N PHE A 99 -10.97 4.12 -9.48
CA PHE A 99 -10.21 4.30 -8.24
C PHE A 99 -9.78 5.77 -7.97
N ASP A 100 -10.26 6.73 -8.71
CA ASP A 100 -10.29 8.15 -8.37
C ASP A 100 -11.41 8.49 -7.35
N ASP A 101 -12.42 7.60 -7.20
CA ASP A 101 -13.47 7.74 -6.19
C ASP A 101 -12.96 7.31 -4.80
N ILE A 102 -13.23 8.15 -3.78
CA ILE A 102 -12.80 7.93 -2.39
C ILE A 102 -13.30 6.60 -1.79
N LYS A 103 -14.48 6.15 -2.20
CA LYS A 103 -15.06 4.89 -1.71
C LYS A 103 -14.30 3.64 -2.16
N TYR A 104 -13.36 3.79 -3.13
CA TYR A 104 -12.48 2.71 -3.58
C TYR A 104 -11.03 2.96 -3.14
N TRP A 105 -10.41 4.10 -3.50
CA TRP A 105 -9.00 4.32 -3.16
C TRP A 105 -8.74 4.33 -1.65
N SER A 106 -9.68 4.81 -0.83
CA SER A 106 -9.50 4.84 0.62
C SER A 106 -9.52 3.45 1.27
N THR A 107 -9.97 2.43 0.53
CA THR A 107 -10.03 1.04 1.01
C THR A 107 -8.78 0.22 0.66
N ILE A 108 -7.81 0.80 -0.05
CA ILE A 108 -6.56 0.11 -0.40
C ILE A 108 -5.80 -0.25 0.87
N ARG A 109 -5.40 -1.52 0.98
CA ARG A 109 -4.67 -2.09 2.11
C ARG A 109 -3.55 -3.00 1.62
N LEU A 110 -2.51 -3.12 2.44
CA LEU A 110 -1.51 -4.19 2.36
C LEU A 110 -1.70 -5.11 3.57
N ALA A 111 -1.80 -6.40 3.32
CA ALA A 111 -1.84 -7.45 4.34
C ALA A 111 -1.47 -8.78 3.69
N ASP A 112 -0.81 -9.66 4.42
CA ASP A 112 -0.65 -11.05 4.02
C ASP A 112 -2.00 -11.76 4.24
N VAL A 113 -2.68 -12.15 3.15
CA VAL A 113 -4.01 -12.79 3.21
C VAL A 113 -3.95 -14.29 2.90
N ASN A 114 -2.76 -14.81 2.59
CA ASN A 114 -2.56 -16.21 2.27
C ASN A 114 -1.53 -16.90 3.18
N GLY A 115 -0.89 -16.17 4.12
CA GLY A 115 0.06 -16.71 5.08
C GLY A 115 1.43 -17.06 4.48
N ASP A 116 1.82 -16.42 3.35
CA ASP A 116 3.10 -16.73 2.69
C ASP A 116 4.25 -15.78 3.10
N GLY A 117 3.99 -14.89 4.05
CA GLY A 117 4.94 -13.91 4.56
C GLY A 117 5.10 -12.66 3.69
N LYS A 118 4.26 -12.49 2.67
CA LYS A 118 4.28 -11.31 1.79
C LYS A 118 2.97 -10.54 1.86
N ALA A 119 3.07 -9.24 1.93
CA ALA A 119 1.90 -8.37 1.94
C ALA A 119 1.26 -8.28 0.55
N ASP A 120 -0.03 -8.59 0.48
CA ASP A 120 -0.87 -8.56 -0.71
C ASP A 120 -1.61 -7.22 -0.84
N LEU A 121 -1.92 -6.83 -2.07
CA LEU A 121 -2.69 -5.60 -2.35
C LEU A 121 -4.19 -5.88 -2.44
N CYS A 122 -4.92 -5.35 -1.47
CA CYS A 122 -6.36 -5.51 -1.37
C CYS A 122 -7.09 -4.18 -1.53
N ALA A 123 -8.27 -4.21 -2.14
CA ALA A 123 -9.15 -3.05 -2.21
C ALA A 123 -10.59 -3.46 -2.48
N ARG A 124 -11.53 -2.59 -2.13
CA ARG A 124 -12.92 -2.69 -2.55
C ARG A 124 -13.12 -2.10 -3.94
N THR A 125 -13.97 -2.74 -4.72
CA THR A 125 -14.46 -2.26 -6.01
C THR A 125 -15.98 -2.01 -5.95
N ALA A 126 -16.60 -1.69 -7.07
CA ALA A 126 -18.06 -1.54 -7.14
C ALA A 126 -18.84 -2.83 -6.81
N THR A 127 -18.22 -3.99 -6.96
CA THR A 127 -18.90 -5.29 -6.85
C THR A 127 -18.40 -6.17 -5.71
N ASP A 128 -17.15 -5.96 -5.25
CA ASP A 128 -16.50 -6.90 -4.32
C ASP A 128 -15.34 -6.25 -3.54
N PHE A 129 -14.82 -7.00 -2.58
CA PHE A 129 -13.50 -6.79 -2.01
C PHE A 129 -12.56 -7.86 -2.56
N ARG A 130 -11.42 -7.47 -3.10
CA ARG A 130 -10.46 -8.37 -3.73
C ARG A 130 -9.03 -8.11 -3.28
N CYS A 131 -8.23 -9.16 -3.28
CA CYS A 131 -6.80 -9.10 -3.01
C CYS A 131 -6.01 -9.69 -4.17
N HIS A 132 -4.92 -9.03 -4.53
CA HIS A 132 -3.96 -9.50 -5.50
C HIS A 132 -2.72 -9.99 -4.76
N LEU A 133 -2.45 -11.29 -4.86
CA LEU A 133 -1.37 -11.93 -4.13
C LEU A 133 -0.01 -11.49 -4.65
N SER A 134 0.87 -11.13 -3.74
CA SER A 134 2.26 -10.82 -4.07
C SER A 134 3.05 -12.09 -4.38
N ASN A 135 3.92 -12.01 -5.39
CA ASN A 135 4.91 -13.05 -5.67
C ASN A 135 6.35 -12.56 -5.40
N GLY A 136 6.48 -11.43 -4.70
CA GLY A 136 7.75 -10.79 -4.39
C GLY A 136 8.34 -9.92 -5.51
N ASN A 137 7.84 -10.01 -6.75
CA ASN A 137 8.30 -9.20 -7.88
C ASN A 137 7.15 -8.55 -8.66
N GLY A 138 5.93 -8.74 -8.19
CA GLY A 138 4.70 -8.23 -8.76
C GLY A 138 3.50 -8.85 -8.08
N PHE A 139 2.32 -8.71 -8.67
CA PHE A 139 1.07 -9.19 -8.10
C PHE A 139 0.34 -10.10 -9.09
N GLY A 140 -0.18 -11.20 -8.58
CA GLY A 140 -0.94 -12.18 -9.35
C GLY A 140 -2.39 -11.77 -9.61
N GLY A 141 -3.16 -12.71 -10.14
CA GLY A 141 -4.60 -12.55 -10.32
C GLY A 141 -5.33 -12.34 -8.99
N ALA A 142 -6.48 -11.65 -9.05
CA ALA A 142 -7.26 -11.36 -7.85
C ALA A 142 -7.92 -12.61 -7.28
N ILE A 143 -7.86 -12.75 -5.96
CA ILE A 143 -8.78 -13.58 -5.20
C ILE A 143 -9.95 -12.71 -4.72
N THR A 144 -11.18 -13.17 -4.95
CA THR A 144 -12.41 -12.44 -4.61
C THR A 144 -13.29 -13.35 -3.78
N LYS A 145 -13.49 -13.02 -2.51
CA LYS A 145 -14.32 -13.85 -1.61
C LYS A 145 -15.37 -13.06 -0.82
N ALA A 146 -15.30 -11.76 -0.79
CA ALA A 146 -16.24 -10.93 -0.04
C ALA A 146 -17.10 -10.10 -1.00
N VAL A 147 -18.41 -10.24 -0.91
CA VAL A 147 -19.36 -9.40 -1.65
C VAL A 147 -19.55 -8.10 -0.88
N MET A 148 -18.82 -7.05 -1.28
CA MET A 148 -18.91 -5.71 -0.71
C MET A 148 -19.32 -4.71 -1.80
N ALA A 149 -20.43 -5.01 -2.49
CA ALA A 149 -20.92 -4.25 -3.63
C ALA A 149 -21.55 -2.91 -3.20
N ASP A 150 -21.44 -1.89 -4.06
CA ASP A 150 -22.15 -0.62 -3.88
C ASP A 150 -23.66 -0.85 -3.74
N ALA A 151 -24.21 -1.76 -4.58
CA ALA A 151 -25.64 -2.13 -4.56
C ALA A 151 -26.10 -2.76 -3.21
N SER A 152 -25.15 -3.18 -2.37
CA SER A 152 -25.41 -3.75 -1.04
C SER A 152 -25.08 -2.77 0.10
N GLY A 153 -24.96 -1.48 -0.21
CA GLY A 153 -24.69 -0.40 0.77
C GLY A 153 -23.21 -0.17 1.06
N TRP A 154 -22.30 -0.97 0.52
CA TRP A 154 -20.86 -0.80 0.78
C TRP A 154 -20.25 0.45 0.09
N GLY A 155 -21.04 1.18 -0.71
CA GLY A 155 -20.67 2.48 -1.23
C GLY A 155 -20.78 3.62 -0.22
N ASP A 156 -21.41 3.40 0.93
CA ASP A 156 -21.62 4.41 1.97
C ASP A 156 -20.38 4.52 2.87
N ILE A 157 -20.06 5.75 3.29
CA ILE A 157 -18.81 6.04 4.04
C ILE A 157 -18.73 5.32 5.39
N ASP A 158 -19.84 5.18 6.08
CA ASP A 158 -19.95 4.47 7.37
C ASP A 158 -19.71 2.96 7.24
N ASN A 159 -19.77 2.42 6.02
CA ASN A 159 -19.42 1.04 5.71
C ASN A 159 -17.98 0.91 5.18
N TYR A 160 -17.63 1.52 4.03
CA TYR A 160 -16.31 1.31 3.44
C TYR A 160 -15.16 1.84 4.29
N SER A 161 -15.37 2.89 5.08
CA SER A 161 -14.32 3.47 5.93
C SER A 161 -13.91 2.55 7.10
N THR A 162 -14.73 1.55 7.41
CA THR A 162 -14.50 0.61 8.52
C THR A 162 -13.71 -0.63 8.14
N ILE A 163 -13.42 -0.83 6.84
CA ILE A 163 -12.69 -2.00 6.36
C ILE A 163 -11.27 -2.03 6.95
N ARG A 164 -10.94 -3.13 7.64
CA ARG A 164 -9.63 -3.44 8.20
C ARG A 164 -9.25 -4.86 7.85
N LEU A 165 -7.98 -5.11 7.70
CA LEU A 165 -7.39 -6.44 7.61
C LEU A 165 -6.51 -6.65 8.83
N GLY A 166 -6.44 -7.87 9.31
CA GLY A 166 -5.61 -8.27 10.44
C GLY A 166 -5.71 -9.77 10.64
N ASP A 167 -4.61 -10.33 11.08
CA ASP A 167 -4.54 -11.71 11.53
C ASP A 167 -5.20 -11.79 12.91
N ILE A 168 -6.37 -12.44 13.00
CA ILE A 168 -7.16 -12.54 14.24
C ILE A 168 -7.04 -13.90 14.94
N ASP A 169 -6.50 -14.89 14.31
CA ASP A 169 -6.26 -16.22 14.87
C ASP A 169 -4.78 -16.55 15.07
N GLY A 170 -3.88 -15.69 14.56
CA GLY A 170 -2.44 -15.78 14.79
C GLY A 170 -1.77 -16.86 13.94
N ASP A 171 -2.35 -17.21 12.79
CA ASP A 171 -1.78 -18.23 11.92
C ASP A 171 -0.88 -17.66 10.79
N GLY A 172 -0.69 -16.32 10.74
CA GLY A 172 0.25 -15.60 9.87
C GLY A 172 -0.36 -14.75 8.76
#